data_7ae5235e157500e9898e216c689802fa
#
_entry.id   7ae5235e157500e9898e216c689802fa
#
_cell.length_a   1.000
_cell.length_b   1.000
_cell.length_c   1.000
_cell.angle_alpha   90.00
_cell.angle_beta   90.00
_cell.angle_gamma   90.00
#
_symmetry.space_group_name_H-M   'P 1'
#
loop_
_entity.id
_entity.type
_entity.pdbx_description
1 polymer ?
#
loop_
_entity_poly.entity_id
_entity_poly.type
_entity_poly.pdbx_seq_one_letter_code
_entity_poly.pdbx_strand_id
1 'polypeptide(L)'
;MNLKSIVTVIALLISSCGWQLRGQEELDTPSASIFISSNIPNRPYVEHIKRFLDTFGYKTQRNAENADLGVVLINSREDTRISSLNASARAAEYMLTKHVDFIVTDSKGDDLTKLVTVSVERIYEFDEQDILASSNEERRIRNEMHQDIAKQIHNRLRSLSNKRNLTNSSSGDE
;
A
#
# COMPACT_ATOMS: atom_id res chain seq x y z
N MET A 1 -4.09 36.83 -45.28
CA MET A 1 -3.56 36.16 -44.10
C MET A 1 -2.61 35.09 -44.59
N ASN A 2 -1.29 35.26 -44.37
CA ASN A 2 -0.26 34.42 -45.03
C ASN A 2 -0.21 33.03 -44.38
N LEU A 3 -0.15 31.97 -45.22
CA LEU A 3 -0.05 30.58 -44.81
C LEU A 3 1.02 30.37 -43.71
N LYS A 4 2.13 31.10 -43.79
CA LYS A 4 3.22 31.09 -42.77
C LYS A 4 2.75 31.56 -41.37
N SER A 5 1.88 32.60 -41.32
CA SER A 5 1.32 33.09 -40.06
C SER A 5 0.36 32.08 -39.38
N ILE A 6 -0.41 31.35 -40.20
CA ILE A 6 -1.33 30.32 -39.71
C ILE A 6 -0.54 29.13 -39.11
N VAL A 7 0.53 28.70 -39.79
CA VAL A 7 1.40 27.61 -39.29
C VAL A 7 2.10 27.99 -37.98
N THR A 8 2.54 29.23 -37.86
CA THR A 8 3.19 29.70 -36.61
C THR A 8 2.21 29.75 -35.43
N VAL A 9 0.97 30.18 -35.67
CA VAL A 9 -0.07 30.19 -34.61
C VAL A 9 -0.46 28.78 -34.18
N ILE A 10 -0.57 27.83 -35.12
CA ILE A 10 -0.88 26.41 -34.82
C ILE A 10 0.29 25.78 -34.03
N ALA A 11 1.53 26.07 -34.40
CA ALA A 11 2.71 25.56 -33.66
C ALA A 11 2.77 26.09 -32.22
N LEU A 12 2.38 27.34 -31.97
CA LEU A 12 2.29 27.93 -30.64
C LEU A 12 1.16 27.35 -29.76
N LEU A 13 0.05 26.90 -30.38
CA LEU A 13 -1.07 26.28 -29.67
C LEU A 13 -0.77 24.83 -29.26
N ILE A 14 0.12 24.12 -29.97
CA ILE A 14 0.50 22.73 -29.65
C ILE A 14 1.51 22.69 -28.49
N SER A 15 2.31 23.72 -28.24
CA SER A 15 3.24 23.80 -27.11
C SER A 15 2.58 24.15 -25.78
N SER A 16 1.29 24.47 -25.75
CA SER A 16 0.54 24.81 -24.51
C SER A 16 -0.02 23.58 -23.77
N CYS A 17 0.01 22.38 -24.35
CA CYS A 17 -0.33 21.16 -23.61
C CYS A 17 0.88 20.65 -22.84
N GLY A 18 1.20 21.32 -21.74
CA GLY A 18 2.12 20.85 -20.73
C GLY A 18 1.57 19.65 -19.95
N TRP A 19 1.23 18.56 -20.64
CA TRP A 19 0.98 17.28 -19.98
C TRP A 19 2.31 16.72 -19.51
N GLN A 20 2.78 17.17 -18.36
CA GLN A 20 3.77 16.43 -17.63
C GLN A 20 3.08 15.17 -17.11
N LEU A 21 3.52 14.01 -17.58
CA LEU A 21 3.22 12.73 -16.94
C LEU A 21 3.75 12.82 -15.51
N ARG A 22 2.86 13.15 -14.57
CA ARG A 22 3.12 13.11 -13.14
C ARG A 22 3.09 11.64 -12.74
N GLY A 23 4.19 10.91 -12.95
CA GLY A 23 4.18 9.47 -12.73
C GLY A 23 5.52 8.77 -12.85
N GLN A 24 6.60 9.50 -13.09
CA GLN A 24 7.94 9.02 -12.73
C GLN A 24 8.37 9.76 -11.45
N GLU A 25 7.68 9.47 -10.31
CA GLU A 25 8.46 9.36 -9.10
C GLU A 25 9.51 8.30 -9.44
N GLU A 26 10.75 8.73 -9.63
CA GLU A 26 11.88 7.83 -9.48
C GLU A 26 11.53 6.98 -8.28
N LEU A 27 11.33 5.68 -8.53
CA LEU A 27 11.28 4.69 -7.48
C LEU A 27 12.64 4.81 -6.81
N ASP A 28 12.72 5.74 -5.85
CA ASP A 28 13.70 5.71 -4.78
C ASP A 28 13.38 4.40 -4.06
N THR A 29 13.73 3.30 -4.77
CA THR A 29 13.56 1.95 -4.27
C THR A 29 14.46 1.90 -3.06
N PRO A 30 13.87 1.83 -1.86
CA PRO A 30 14.71 1.70 -0.68
C PRO A 30 15.50 0.41 -0.90
N SER A 31 16.81 0.54 -1.09
CA SER A 31 17.72 -0.62 -1.16
C SER A 31 17.79 -1.34 0.19
N ALA A 32 16.83 -1.04 1.05
CA ALA A 32 16.75 -1.53 2.40
C ALA A 32 16.30 -3.01 2.42
N SER A 33 17.03 -3.79 3.16
CA SER A 33 16.63 -5.16 3.49
C SER A 33 15.66 -5.15 4.66
N ILE A 34 14.60 -5.97 4.58
CA ILE A 34 13.59 -6.07 5.63
C ILE A 34 13.43 -7.51 6.13
N PHE A 35 13.18 -7.64 7.40
CA PHE A 35 12.73 -8.88 8.03
C PHE A 35 11.27 -8.73 8.44
N ILE A 36 10.42 -9.72 8.13
CA ILE A 36 9.01 -9.70 8.52
C ILE A 36 8.76 -10.85 9.47
N SER A 37 8.43 -10.51 10.72
CA SER A 37 7.89 -11.45 11.70
C SER A 37 6.40 -11.23 11.89
N SER A 38 5.70 -12.23 12.38
CA SER A 38 4.27 -12.14 12.55
C SER A 38 3.77 -13.03 13.68
N ASN A 39 2.95 -12.44 14.54
CA ASN A 39 2.11 -13.15 15.50
C ASN A 39 0.75 -13.55 14.92
N ILE A 40 0.46 -13.15 13.67
CA ILE A 40 -0.78 -13.46 12.98
C ILE A 40 -0.74 -14.92 12.52
N PRO A 41 -1.73 -15.76 12.87
CA PRO A 41 -1.72 -17.18 12.53
C PRO A 41 -1.92 -17.45 11.03
N ASN A 42 -2.46 -16.49 10.26
CA ASN A 42 -2.71 -16.61 8.82
C ASN A 42 -1.41 -16.43 8.02
N ARG A 43 -0.63 -17.50 7.88
CA ARG A 43 0.63 -17.51 7.09
C ARG A 43 0.47 -17.09 5.63
N PRO A 44 -0.55 -17.55 4.86
CA PRO A 44 -0.76 -17.10 3.49
C PRO A 44 -0.90 -15.58 3.36
N TYR A 45 -1.54 -14.93 4.32
CA TYR A 45 -1.67 -13.48 4.36
C TYR A 45 -0.32 -12.78 4.58
N VAL A 46 0.49 -13.28 5.50
CA VAL A 46 1.84 -12.75 5.77
C VAL A 46 2.73 -12.87 4.54
N GLU A 47 2.71 -14.02 3.87
CA GLU A 47 3.47 -14.24 2.62
C GLU A 47 2.96 -13.31 1.49
N HIS A 48 1.69 -12.95 1.48
CA HIS A 48 1.15 -12.00 0.54
C HIS A 48 1.73 -10.59 0.77
N ILE A 49 1.78 -10.13 2.02
CA ILE A 49 2.43 -8.87 2.39
C ILE A 49 3.92 -8.87 1.99
N LYS A 50 4.66 -9.95 2.27
CA LYS A 50 6.06 -10.07 1.88
C LYS A 50 6.24 -9.87 0.38
N ARG A 51 5.52 -10.64 -0.45
CA ARG A 51 5.59 -10.52 -1.90
C ARG A 51 5.28 -9.11 -2.40
N PHE A 52 4.32 -8.45 -1.77
CA PHE A 52 4.03 -7.06 -2.13
C PHE A 52 5.17 -6.12 -1.79
N LEU A 53 5.77 -6.24 -0.62
CA LEU A 53 6.91 -5.41 -0.24
C LEU A 53 8.12 -5.67 -1.15
N ASP A 54 8.33 -6.90 -1.60
CA ASP A 54 9.34 -7.21 -2.61
C ASP A 54 9.10 -6.45 -3.93
N THR A 55 7.83 -6.25 -4.36
CA THR A 55 7.51 -5.45 -5.56
C THR A 55 7.84 -3.97 -5.43
N PHE A 56 7.93 -3.46 -4.20
CA PHE A 56 8.39 -2.10 -3.89
C PHE A 56 9.92 -1.99 -3.74
N GLY A 57 10.66 -3.07 -4.05
CA GLY A 57 12.13 -3.06 -4.06
C GLY A 57 12.78 -3.42 -2.73
N TYR A 58 12.02 -3.80 -1.71
CA TYR A 58 12.60 -4.33 -0.47
C TYR A 58 13.18 -5.73 -0.70
N LYS A 59 14.32 -6.01 -0.04
CA LYS A 59 14.91 -7.36 -0.03
C LYS A 59 14.49 -8.07 1.26
N THR A 60 13.52 -8.98 1.17
CA THR A 60 13.07 -9.74 2.33
C THR A 60 14.15 -10.72 2.81
N GLN A 61 14.58 -10.57 4.07
CA GLN A 61 15.55 -11.42 4.73
C GLN A 61 14.87 -12.52 5.55
N ARG A 62 15.57 -13.65 5.74
CA ARG A 62 15.08 -14.77 6.56
C ARG A 62 15.32 -14.54 8.05
N ASN A 63 16.36 -13.78 8.41
CA ASN A 63 16.78 -13.51 9.78
C ASN A 63 16.81 -12.00 10.03
N ALA A 64 16.40 -11.59 11.22
CA ALA A 64 16.37 -10.19 11.64
C ALA A 64 17.76 -9.53 11.59
N GLU A 65 18.82 -10.28 11.98
CA GLU A 65 20.21 -9.80 12.04
C GLU A 65 20.77 -9.31 10.67
N ASN A 66 20.19 -9.80 9.57
CA ASN A 66 20.61 -9.45 8.21
C ASN A 66 19.70 -8.38 7.57
N ALA A 67 18.80 -7.80 8.34
CA ALA A 67 17.84 -6.81 7.86
C ALA A 67 18.14 -5.43 8.43
N ASP A 68 17.97 -4.40 7.60
CA ASP A 68 18.08 -3.01 8.03
C ASP A 68 16.90 -2.57 8.89
N LEU A 69 15.74 -3.17 8.62
CA LEU A 69 14.48 -2.89 9.32
C LEU A 69 13.72 -4.20 9.58
N GLY A 70 13.07 -4.26 10.75
CA GLY A 70 12.09 -5.28 11.08
C GLY A 70 10.66 -4.75 10.91
N VAL A 71 9.76 -5.56 10.39
CA VAL A 71 8.32 -5.31 10.42
C VAL A 71 7.66 -6.42 11.21
N VAL A 72 7.16 -6.10 12.39
CA VAL A 72 6.52 -7.05 13.30
C VAL A 72 5.01 -6.89 13.19
N LEU A 73 4.35 -7.82 12.52
CA LEU A 73 2.88 -7.84 12.42
C LEU A 73 2.30 -8.41 13.71
N ILE A 74 1.61 -7.58 14.47
CA ILE A 74 1.10 -7.92 15.82
C ILE A 74 -0.26 -8.57 15.73
N ASN A 75 -1.19 -7.95 14.99
CA ASN A 75 -2.57 -8.39 14.93
C ASN A 75 -3.21 -8.05 13.56
N SER A 76 -4.23 -8.81 13.18
CA SER A 76 -5.06 -8.53 12.01
C SER A 76 -6.52 -8.82 12.36
N ARG A 77 -7.37 -7.83 12.17
CA ARG A 77 -8.82 -7.91 12.38
C ARG A 77 -9.53 -7.64 11.07
N GLU A 78 -10.60 -8.35 10.87
CA GLU A 78 -11.47 -8.16 9.73
C GLU A 78 -12.93 -8.18 10.19
N ASP A 79 -13.71 -7.25 9.67
CA ASP A 79 -15.13 -7.10 9.93
C ASP A 79 -15.89 -7.01 8.61
N THR A 80 -17.11 -7.59 8.62
CA THR A 80 -18.02 -7.56 7.47
C THR A 80 -19.38 -7.07 7.97
N ARG A 81 -19.90 -6.02 7.36
CA ARG A 81 -21.22 -5.48 7.68
C ARG A 81 -22.03 -5.22 6.42
N ILE A 82 -23.35 -5.24 6.54
CA ILE A 82 -24.24 -4.84 5.46
C ILE A 82 -24.07 -3.33 5.25
N SER A 83 -23.77 -2.95 4.00
CA SER A 83 -23.63 -1.56 3.57
C SER A 83 -24.96 -1.00 3.05
N SER A 84 -25.69 -1.80 2.27
CA SER A 84 -27.00 -1.41 1.73
C SER A 84 -27.98 -2.58 1.66
N LEU A 85 -29.27 -2.22 1.60
CA LEU A 85 -30.37 -3.19 1.43
C LEU A 85 -31.06 -2.95 0.08
N ASN A 86 -31.54 -4.01 -0.55
CA ASN A 86 -32.39 -3.93 -1.73
C ASN A 86 -33.86 -3.61 -1.35
N ALA A 87 -34.73 -3.48 -2.36
CA ALA A 87 -36.17 -3.17 -2.16
C ALA A 87 -36.92 -4.23 -1.33
N SER A 88 -36.38 -5.44 -1.20
CA SER A 88 -36.94 -6.52 -0.37
C SER A 88 -36.33 -6.58 1.03
N ALA A 89 -35.62 -5.52 1.47
CA ALA A 89 -34.91 -5.42 2.75
C ALA A 89 -33.87 -6.53 2.98
N ARG A 90 -33.26 -7.05 1.90
CA ARG A 90 -32.13 -7.97 1.96
C ARG A 90 -30.82 -7.26 1.65
N ALA A 91 -29.70 -7.84 2.07
CA ALA A 91 -28.40 -7.29 1.76
C ALA A 91 -28.20 -7.16 0.24
N ALA A 92 -27.84 -5.96 -0.22
CA ALA A 92 -27.46 -5.68 -1.59
C ALA A 92 -25.96 -5.43 -1.70
N GLU A 93 -25.34 -4.88 -0.65
CA GLU A 93 -23.92 -4.64 -0.58
C GLU A 93 -23.38 -4.98 0.81
N TYR A 94 -22.16 -5.48 0.84
CA TYR A 94 -21.38 -5.65 2.07
C TYR A 94 -20.19 -4.71 2.09
N MET A 95 -19.87 -4.23 3.27
CA MET A 95 -18.63 -3.51 3.55
C MET A 95 -17.68 -4.43 4.31
N LEU A 96 -16.49 -4.59 3.76
CA LEU A 96 -15.36 -5.25 4.40
C LEU A 96 -14.44 -4.19 4.99
N THR A 97 -14.07 -4.35 6.25
CA THR A 97 -13.05 -3.52 6.91
C THR A 97 -11.94 -4.42 7.42
N LYS A 98 -10.70 -4.08 7.07
CA LYS A 98 -9.52 -4.80 7.55
C LYS A 98 -8.58 -3.85 8.26
N HIS A 99 -8.14 -4.27 9.46
CA HIS A 99 -7.14 -3.55 10.25
C HIS A 99 -5.92 -4.45 10.45
N VAL A 100 -4.75 -3.85 10.37
CA VAL A 100 -3.48 -4.53 10.69
C VAL A 100 -2.68 -3.64 11.62
N ASP A 101 -2.28 -4.21 12.74
CA ASP A 101 -1.44 -3.59 13.73
C ASP A 101 0.00 -4.09 13.56
N PHE A 102 0.96 -3.19 13.49
CA PHE A 102 2.37 -3.54 13.34
C PHE A 102 3.30 -2.53 14.03
N ILE A 103 4.53 -2.95 14.26
CA ILE A 103 5.63 -2.14 14.76
C ILE A 103 6.78 -2.25 13.76
N VAL A 104 7.54 -1.18 13.59
CA VAL A 104 8.81 -1.20 12.84
C VAL A 104 9.94 -1.16 13.85
N THR A 105 10.92 -2.07 13.68
CA THR A 105 12.12 -2.16 14.50
C THR A 105 13.37 -1.87 13.67
N ASP A 106 14.47 -1.59 14.33
CA ASP A 106 15.79 -1.53 13.71
C ASP A 106 16.42 -2.94 13.60
N SER A 107 17.67 -2.99 13.13
CA SER A 107 18.45 -4.24 12.99
C SER A 107 18.79 -4.92 14.32
N LYS A 108 18.68 -4.19 15.44
CA LYS A 108 18.91 -4.72 16.79
C LYS A 108 17.63 -5.23 17.44
N GLY A 109 16.48 -4.97 16.83
CA GLY A 109 15.16 -5.29 17.36
C GLY A 109 14.56 -4.18 18.24
N ASP A 110 15.18 -3.01 18.30
CA ASP A 110 14.65 -1.86 19.05
C ASP A 110 13.52 -1.19 18.26
N ASP A 111 12.45 -0.80 18.95
CA ASP A 111 11.27 -0.21 18.34
C ASP A 111 11.55 1.17 17.73
N LEU A 112 11.42 1.32 16.44
CA LEU A 112 11.47 2.59 15.72
C LEU A 112 10.12 3.31 15.71
N THR A 113 9.04 2.58 15.93
CA THR A 113 7.69 3.15 16.00
C THR A 113 6.94 2.61 17.21
N LYS A 114 5.97 3.39 17.70
CA LYS A 114 4.88 2.85 18.50
C LYS A 114 4.03 1.93 17.63
N LEU A 115 3.06 1.24 18.25
CA LEU A 115 2.08 0.46 17.51
C LEU A 115 1.39 1.34 16.46
N VAL A 116 1.44 0.90 15.21
CA VAL A 116 0.80 1.54 14.05
C VAL A 116 -0.34 0.65 13.61
N THR A 117 -1.51 1.23 13.44
CA THR A 117 -2.66 0.56 12.81
C THR A 117 -2.88 1.12 11.42
N VAL A 118 -2.94 0.24 10.42
CA VAL A 118 -3.41 0.57 9.07
C VAL A 118 -4.77 -0.06 8.83
N SER A 119 -5.63 0.64 8.10
CA SER A 119 -7.00 0.22 7.83
C SER A 119 -7.35 0.40 6.36
N VAL A 120 -8.15 -0.53 5.85
CA VAL A 120 -8.74 -0.47 4.51
C VAL A 120 -10.20 -0.88 4.58
N GLU A 121 -11.04 -0.13 3.88
CA GLU A 121 -12.47 -0.45 3.71
C GLU A 121 -12.77 -0.63 2.22
N ARG A 122 -13.60 -1.61 1.89
CA ARG A 122 -14.11 -1.86 0.54
C ARG A 122 -15.55 -2.33 0.60
N ILE A 123 -16.33 -1.92 -0.40
CA ILE A 123 -17.71 -2.36 -0.60
C ILE A 123 -17.72 -3.29 -1.80
N TYR A 124 -18.52 -4.35 -1.74
CA TYR A 124 -18.82 -5.21 -2.88
C TYR A 124 -20.31 -5.51 -2.96
N GLU A 125 -20.78 -5.69 -4.18
CA GLU A 125 -22.15 -6.07 -4.46
C GLU A 125 -22.40 -7.55 -4.10
N PHE A 126 -23.55 -7.82 -3.51
CA PHE A 126 -23.98 -9.16 -3.16
C PHE A 126 -25.30 -9.47 -3.85
N ASP A 127 -25.31 -10.54 -4.64
CA ASP A 127 -26.52 -11.06 -5.29
C ASP A 127 -26.82 -12.47 -4.75
N GLU A 128 -27.98 -12.62 -4.10
CA GLU A 128 -28.45 -13.93 -3.60
C GLU A 128 -28.75 -14.91 -4.73
N GLN A 129 -29.02 -14.43 -5.94
CA GLN A 129 -29.31 -15.27 -7.11
C GLN A 129 -28.02 -15.76 -7.77
N ASP A 130 -26.90 -15.08 -7.54
CA ASP A 130 -25.58 -15.48 -8.04
C ASP A 130 -24.52 -15.44 -6.92
N ILE A 131 -24.65 -16.35 -5.99
CA ILE A 131 -23.73 -16.51 -4.83
C ILE A 131 -22.30 -16.78 -5.30
N LEU A 132 -22.13 -17.48 -6.43
CA LEU A 132 -20.79 -17.79 -6.93
C LEU A 132 -20.07 -16.53 -7.44
N ALA A 133 -20.77 -15.68 -8.21
CA ALA A 133 -20.22 -14.39 -8.64
C ALA A 133 -19.91 -13.51 -7.44
N SER A 134 -20.82 -13.38 -6.49
CA SER A 134 -20.63 -12.60 -5.27
C SER A 134 -19.42 -13.09 -4.45
N SER A 135 -19.23 -14.40 -4.32
CA SER A 135 -18.07 -14.98 -3.63
C SER A 135 -16.74 -14.74 -4.37
N ASN A 136 -16.76 -14.72 -5.71
CA ASN A 136 -15.58 -14.39 -6.51
C ASN A 136 -15.23 -12.92 -6.37
N GLU A 137 -16.23 -12.04 -6.36
CA GLU A 137 -16.04 -10.60 -6.16
C GLU A 137 -15.47 -10.30 -4.77
N GLU A 138 -16.04 -10.89 -3.72
CA GLU A 138 -15.53 -10.78 -2.35
C GLU A 138 -14.05 -11.19 -2.27
N ARG A 139 -13.67 -12.30 -2.91
CA ARG A 139 -12.28 -12.78 -2.93
C ARG A 139 -11.35 -11.80 -3.64
N ARG A 140 -11.81 -11.21 -4.75
CA ARG A 140 -11.07 -10.18 -5.48
C ARG A 140 -10.84 -8.95 -4.61
N ILE A 141 -11.89 -8.45 -3.98
CA ILE A 141 -11.84 -7.30 -3.07
C ILE A 141 -10.90 -7.55 -1.89
N ARG A 142 -10.93 -8.74 -1.28
CA ARG A 142 -10.00 -9.09 -0.20
C ARG A 142 -8.54 -9.06 -0.66
N ASN A 143 -8.25 -9.51 -1.87
CA ASN A 143 -6.91 -9.44 -2.43
C ASN A 143 -6.45 -8.00 -2.66
N GLU A 144 -7.32 -7.13 -3.16
CA GLU A 144 -7.04 -5.69 -3.30
C GLU A 144 -6.77 -5.04 -1.94
N MET A 145 -7.57 -5.36 -0.91
CA MET A 145 -7.34 -4.87 0.45
C MET A 145 -5.97 -5.30 1.01
N HIS A 146 -5.52 -6.51 0.71
CA HIS A 146 -4.19 -6.97 1.11
C HIS A 146 -3.07 -6.14 0.45
N GLN A 147 -3.26 -5.76 -0.83
CA GLN A 147 -2.33 -4.90 -1.55
C GLN A 147 -2.28 -3.50 -0.93
N ASP A 148 -3.44 -2.94 -0.63
CA ASP A 148 -3.53 -1.61 -0.02
C ASP A 148 -2.92 -1.56 1.39
N ILE A 149 -3.09 -2.61 2.19
CA ILE A 149 -2.40 -2.74 3.49
C ILE A 149 -0.88 -2.76 3.29
N ALA A 150 -0.38 -3.57 2.36
CA ALA A 150 1.06 -3.63 2.08
C ALA A 150 1.61 -2.28 1.59
N LYS A 151 0.84 -1.55 0.76
CA LYS A 151 1.17 -0.20 0.32
C LYS A 151 1.23 0.81 1.48
N GLN A 152 0.32 0.72 2.44
CA GLN A 152 0.35 1.58 3.64
C GLN A 152 1.57 1.27 4.51
N ILE A 153 1.93 -0.02 4.68
CA ILE A 153 3.16 -0.44 5.37
C ILE A 153 4.38 0.13 4.64
N HIS A 154 4.47 -0.02 3.31
CA HIS A 154 5.53 0.57 2.49
C HIS A 154 5.68 2.07 2.72
N ASN A 155 4.58 2.83 2.65
CA ASN A 155 4.59 4.27 2.86
C ASN A 155 5.14 4.64 4.25
N ARG A 156 4.84 3.83 5.26
CA ARG A 156 5.37 4.02 6.62
C ARG A 156 6.87 3.78 6.68
N LEU A 157 7.34 2.70 6.07
CA LEU A 157 8.77 2.37 6.00
C LEU A 157 9.55 3.46 5.29
N ARG A 158 9.05 3.94 4.13
CA ARG A 158 9.65 5.03 3.36
C ARG A 158 9.76 6.32 4.18
N SER A 159 8.72 6.69 4.92
CA SER A 159 8.73 7.87 5.77
C SER A 159 9.78 7.81 6.89
N LEU A 160 10.01 6.63 7.44
CA LEU A 160 11.04 6.39 8.47
C LEU A 160 12.45 6.46 7.88
N SER A 161 12.68 5.88 6.71
CA SER A 161 13.97 5.94 6.01
C SER A 161 14.35 7.37 5.69
N ASN A 162 13.43 8.17 5.15
CA ASN A 162 13.66 9.58 4.84
C ASN A 162 13.99 10.39 6.10
N LYS A 163 13.31 10.15 7.21
CA LYS A 163 13.57 10.82 8.48
C LYS A 163 14.97 10.49 9.02
N ARG A 164 15.42 9.24 8.91
CA ARG A 164 16.77 8.82 9.34
C ARG A 164 17.86 9.47 8.49
N ASN A 165 17.68 9.56 7.17
CA ASN A 165 18.62 10.20 6.28
C ASN A 165 18.78 11.70 6.59
N LEU A 166 17.69 12.40 6.87
CA LEU A 166 17.72 13.82 7.27
C LEU A 166 18.44 14.03 8.63
N THR A 167 18.28 13.11 9.57
CA THR A 167 18.95 13.21 10.87
C THR A 167 20.45 12.95 10.75
N ASN A 168 20.86 12.03 9.88
CA ASN A 168 22.29 11.72 9.65
C ASN A 168 23.00 12.82 8.87
N SER A 169 22.31 13.54 7.96
CA SER A 169 22.89 14.66 7.22
C SER A 169 23.08 15.92 8.08
N SER A 170 22.26 16.10 9.12
CA SER A 170 22.38 17.27 10.02
C SER A 170 23.41 17.08 11.15
N SER A 171 23.90 15.86 11.39
CA SER A 171 24.92 15.57 12.40
C SER A 171 26.34 15.46 11.82
N GLY A 172 26.54 15.71 10.55
CA GLY A 172 27.84 15.67 9.85
C GLY A 172 28.52 17.03 9.63
N ASP A 173 27.88 18.12 10.07
CA ASP A 173 28.38 19.50 9.89
C ASP A 173 28.90 20.17 11.21
N GLU A 174 29.30 19.38 12.21
CA GLU A 174 30.01 19.89 13.41
C GLU A 174 31.47 19.43 13.45
#